data_4b5c4f6de00880c1688d499348029562
#
_entry.id   4b5c4f6de00880c1688d499348029562
#
_cell.length_a   1.000
_cell.length_b   1.000
_cell.length_c   1.000
_cell.angle_alpha   90.00
_cell.angle_beta   90.00
_cell.angle_gamma   90.00
#
_symmetry.space_group_name_H-M   'P 1'
#
loop_
_entity.id
_entity.type
_entity.pdbx_description
1 polymer ?
#
loop_
_entity_poly.entity_id
_entity_poly.type
_entity_poly.pdbx_seq_one_letter_code
_entity_poly.pdbx_strand_id
1 'polypeptide(L)'
;MIIFKIVKKCKKIWIKLSIFLILKLVVIYDDFICSFHGMKITSAKFIKSVADIKQCPNLNLPEFAFFWRSNVWKSSLINMLTQRKDLAKCSKIPWKTKLFNFFVINNLRVIVDLPWYGYAKSWEKERKWWLDFTQEFLSTRNTLKNTFLLIDGSIPPQKIDVEMIKCFVEEWIDFSIVFTKLDKCNQKDRSKNQKLFNEEMKKIWLNSYNNFFVDNIHWKWRDELLSFIENML
;
A
#
# COMPACT_ATOMS: atom_id res chain seq x y z
N MET A 1 1.49 61.49 13.62
CA MET A 1 2.40 60.44 14.15
C MET A 1 1.73 59.08 14.25
N ILE A 2 0.46 58.95 14.63
CA ILE A 2 -0.28 57.70 14.78
C ILE A 2 -0.51 56.98 13.44
N ILE A 3 -0.93 57.68 12.40
CA ILE A 3 -1.20 57.10 11.06
C ILE A 3 0.05 56.41 10.44
N PHE A 4 1.22 57.00 10.65
CA PHE A 4 2.48 56.47 10.11
C PHE A 4 2.89 55.13 10.83
N LYS A 5 2.54 54.95 12.09
CA LYS A 5 2.74 53.69 12.85
C LYS A 5 1.79 52.59 12.35
N ILE A 6 0.54 52.94 12.02
CA ILE A 6 -0.47 52.00 11.52
C ILE A 6 -0.06 51.51 10.13
N VAL A 7 0.34 52.40 9.22
CA VAL A 7 0.79 52.03 7.86
C VAL A 7 2.02 51.12 7.89
N LYS A 8 3.01 51.40 8.78
CA LYS A 8 4.17 50.51 8.95
C LYS A 8 3.79 49.12 9.51
N LYS A 9 2.82 49.04 10.41
CA LYS A 9 2.32 47.78 10.97
C LYS A 9 1.56 46.95 9.94
N CYS A 10 0.71 47.61 9.12
CA CYS A 10 0.00 46.97 8.00
C CYS A 10 0.98 46.43 6.93
N LYS A 11 2.00 47.19 6.54
CA LYS A 11 3.04 46.72 5.59
C LYS A 11 3.78 45.49 6.12
N LYS A 12 4.14 45.45 7.42
CA LYS A 12 4.80 44.25 8.01
C LYS A 12 3.89 43.01 8.04
N ILE A 13 2.59 43.19 8.28
CA ILE A 13 1.62 42.10 8.24
C ILE A 13 1.43 41.60 6.79
N TRP A 14 1.33 42.50 5.83
CA TRP A 14 1.22 42.15 4.41
C TRP A 14 2.43 41.38 3.90
N ILE A 15 3.63 41.79 4.23
CA ILE A 15 4.88 41.11 3.85
C ILE A 15 4.91 39.70 4.48
N LYS A 16 4.51 39.54 5.76
CA LYS A 16 4.46 38.20 6.40
C LYS A 16 3.41 37.29 5.77
N LEU A 17 2.23 37.81 5.42
CA LEU A 17 1.20 37.06 4.70
C LEU A 17 1.65 36.64 3.29
N SER A 18 2.30 37.56 2.55
CA SER A 18 2.83 37.25 1.22
C SER A 18 3.93 36.20 1.26
N ILE A 19 4.86 36.28 2.23
CA ILE A 19 5.90 35.25 2.40
C ILE A 19 5.29 33.91 2.78
N PHE A 20 4.27 33.90 3.67
CA PHE A 20 3.58 32.67 4.06
C PHE A 20 2.80 32.03 2.90
N LEU A 21 2.17 32.86 2.04
CA LEU A 21 1.50 32.37 0.83
C LEU A 21 2.50 31.84 -0.20
N ILE A 22 3.64 32.52 -0.39
CA ILE A 22 4.70 32.10 -1.31
C ILE A 22 5.32 30.78 -0.81
N LEU A 23 5.60 30.65 0.50
CA LEU A 23 6.08 29.39 1.07
C LEU A 23 5.07 28.25 0.91
N LYS A 24 3.78 28.50 1.12
CA LYS A 24 2.73 27.51 0.81
C LYS A 24 2.67 27.16 -0.68
N LEU A 25 2.80 28.14 -1.56
CA LEU A 25 2.82 27.88 -3.01
C LEU A 25 4.07 27.11 -3.44
N VAL A 26 5.24 27.39 -2.85
CA VAL A 26 6.47 26.64 -3.10
C VAL A 26 6.32 25.21 -2.61
N VAL A 27 5.80 24.98 -1.41
CA VAL A 27 5.54 23.62 -0.90
C VAL A 27 4.55 22.86 -1.79
N ILE A 28 3.45 23.51 -2.22
CA ILE A 28 2.48 22.91 -3.14
C ILE A 28 3.11 22.67 -4.53
N TYR A 29 4.04 23.51 -4.97
CA TYR A 29 4.72 23.37 -6.26
C TYR A 29 5.78 22.27 -6.21
N ASP A 30 6.51 22.12 -5.09
CA ASP A 30 7.45 21.02 -4.87
C ASP A 30 6.69 19.69 -4.73
N ASP A 31 5.56 19.65 -4.01
CA ASP A 31 4.66 18.49 -3.96
C ASP A 31 4.08 18.15 -5.34
N PHE A 32 3.79 19.17 -6.17
CA PHE A 32 3.27 18.98 -7.53
C PHE A 32 4.36 18.47 -8.50
N ILE A 33 5.61 18.92 -8.37
CA ILE A 33 6.74 18.44 -9.19
C ILE A 33 7.19 17.05 -8.74
N CYS A 34 7.25 16.76 -7.44
CA CYS A 34 7.50 15.41 -6.92
C CYS A 34 6.42 14.41 -7.36
N SER A 35 5.17 14.86 -7.51
CA SER A 35 4.05 14.04 -7.97
C SER A 35 4.17 13.57 -9.43
N PHE A 36 5.05 14.17 -10.25
CA PHE A 36 5.21 13.80 -11.66
C PHE A 36 6.35 12.80 -11.94
N HIS A 37 7.23 12.54 -10.98
CA HIS A 37 8.31 11.56 -11.12
C HIS A 37 8.22 10.54 -9.98
N GLY A 38 7.39 9.51 -10.17
CA GLY A 38 7.31 8.38 -9.23
C GLY A 38 8.71 7.83 -8.90
N MET A 39 8.89 7.32 -7.69
CA MET A 39 10.15 6.77 -7.17
C MET A 39 10.85 5.87 -8.19
N LYS A 40 12.04 6.28 -8.64
CA LYS A 40 12.87 5.44 -9.51
C LYS A 40 13.52 4.33 -8.69
N ILE A 41 13.22 3.08 -9.01
CA ILE A 41 13.87 1.93 -8.37
C ILE A 41 15.20 1.65 -9.09
N THR A 42 16.30 1.92 -8.40
CA THR A 42 17.67 1.68 -8.88
C THR A 42 18.22 0.36 -8.38
N SER A 43 17.81 -0.06 -7.18
CA SER A 43 18.22 -1.34 -6.60
C SER A 43 17.07 -2.03 -5.88
N ALA A 44 17.06 -3.35 -5.95
CA ALA A 44 16.14 -4.21 -5.20
C ALA A 44 16.87 -5.51 -4.85
N LYS A 45 16.90 -5.86 -3.56
CA LYS A 45 17.62 -7.02 -3.05
C LYS A 45 16.73 -7.84 -2.15
N PHE A 46 16.66 -9.15 -2.37
CA PHE A 46 16.10 -10.08 -1.41
C PHE A 46 17.01 -10.20 -0.19
N ILE A 47 16.45 -10.12 1.00
CA ILE A 47 17.20 -10.18 2.26
C ILE A 47 17.08 -11.58 2.86
N LYS A 48 15.85 -12.00 3.20
CA LYS A 48 15.60 -13.34 3.76
C LYS A 48 14.11 -13.67 3.76
N SER A 49 13.82 -14.95 3.95
CA SER A 49 12.50 -15.47 4.27
C SER A 49 12.46 -15.89 5.73
N VAL A 50 11.38 -15.59 6.44
CA VAL A 50 11.21 -15.94 7.85
C VAL A 50 9.85 -16.60 8.09
N ALA A 51 9.82 -17.55 9.03
CA ALA A 51 8.61 -18.23 9.49
C ALA A 51 8.24 -17.84 10.92
N ASP A 52 9.06 -17.03 11.57
CA ASP A 52 8.89 -16.58 12.96
C ASP A 52 9.20 -15.09 13.04
N ILE A 53 8.36 -14.32 13.74
CA ILE A 53 8.51 -12.88 13.95
C ILE A 53 9.85 -12.52 14.57
N LYS A 54 10.32 -13.35 15.52
CA LYS A 54 11.62 -13.14 16.16
C LYS A 54 12.80 -13.17 15.20
N GLN A 55 12.61 -13.76 14.03
CA GLN A 55 13.61 -13.84 12.98
C GLN A 55 13.50 -12.69 11.96
N CYS A 56 12.50 -11.83 12.08
CA CYS A 56 12.35 -10.68 11.19
C CYS A 56 13.58 -9.77 11.25
N PRO A 57 14.11 -9.33 10.10
CA PRO A 57 15.26 -8.44 10.09
C PRO A 57 14.88 -7.09 10.69
N ASN A 58 15.76 -6.54 11.53
CA ASN A 58 15.62 -5.17 12.04
C ASN A 58 16.53 -4.26 11.21
N LEU A 59 15.96 -3.68 10.15
CA LEU A 59 16.71 -2.83 9.21
C LEU A 59 16.58 -1.34 9.53
N ASN A 60 15.71 -0.97 10.47
CA ASN A 60 15.37 0.42 10.79
C ASN A 60 14.98 1.26 9.56
N LEU A 61 14.37 0.61 8.57
CA LEU A 61 13.85 1.23 7.36
C LEU A 61 12.32 1.14 7.36
N PRO A 62 11.61 2.11 6.74
CA PRO A 62 10.17 2.02 6.57
C PRO A 62 9.78 0.78 5.76
N GLU A 63 8.77 0.06 6.27
CA GLU A 63 8.30 -1.19 5.73
C GLU A 63 6.92 -1.03 5.11
N PHE A 64 6.72 -1.70 3.98
CA PHE A 64 5.46 -1.73 3.24
C PHE A 64 5.09 -3.19 3.01
N ALA A 65 4.05 -3.66 3.70
CA ALA A 65 3.60 -5.05 3.60
C ALA A 65 2.65 -5.22 2.43
N PHE A 66 2.80 -6.31 1.69
CA PHE A 66 1.90 -6.71 0.62
C PHE A 66 1.20 -8.00 1.01
N PHE A 67 -0.12 -7.96 1.02
CA PHE A 67 -0.95 -9.04 1.46
C PHE A 67 -2.04 -9.36 0.41
N TRP A 68 -2.30 -10.63 0.14
CA TRP A 68 -3.20 -11.04 -0.95
C TRP A 68 -3.84 -12.41 -0.73
N ARG A 69 -4.91 -12.65 -1.47
CA ARG A 69 -5.51 -13.96 -1.58
C ARG A 69 -4.76 -14.84 -2.59
N SER A 70 -4.79 -16.17 -2.39
CA SER A 70 -4.23 -17.14 -3.35
C SER A 70 -4.69 -16.85 -4.80
N ASN A 71 -3.81 -17.02 -5.77
CA ASN A 71 -4.01 -16.75 -7.20
C ASN A 71 -4.14 -15.25 -7.61
N VAL A 72 -3.85 -14.31 -6.74
CA VAL A 72 -3.57 -12.92 -7.13
C VAL A 72 -2.09 -12.82 -7.52
N TRP A 73 -1.74 -12.04 -8.52
CA TRP A 73 -0.42 -11.95 -9.16
C TRP A 73 0.70 -11.40 -8.27
N LYS A 74 1.01 -12.09 -7.21
CA LYS A 74 1.97 -11.75 -6.18
C LYS A 74 3.37 -11.41 -6.68
N SER A 75 4.09 -12.44 -7.09
CA SER A 75 5.48 -12.32 -7.53
C SER A 75 5.59 -11.45 -8.78
N SER A 76 4.55 -11.46 -9.62
CA SER A 76 4.45 -10.57 -10.77
C SER A 76 4.36 -9.10 -10.34
N LEU A 77 3.55 -8.77 -9.33
CA LEU A 77 3.41 -7.38 -8.87
C LEU A 77 4.73 -6.85 -8.27
N ILE A 78 5.38 -7.62 -7.38
CA ILE A 78 6.67 -7.21 -6.81
C ILE A 78 7.74 -7.09 -7.90
N ASN A 79 7.80 -8.04 -8.83
CA ASN A 79 8.72 -7.99 -9.95
C ASN A 79 8.43 -6.80 -10.89
N MET A 80 7.16 -6.49 -11.14
CA MET A 80 6.75 -5.32 -11.90
C MET A 80 7.06 -4.02 -11.17
N LEU A 81 6.72 -3.90 -9.89
CA LEU A 81 7.07 -2.73 -9.08
C LEU A 81 8.57 -2.45 -9.12
N THR A 82 9.39 -3.50 -8.96
CA THR A 82 10.84 -3.38 -8.90
C THR A 82 11.52 -3.38 -10.26
N GLN A 83 10.79 -3.65 -11.35
CA GLN A 83 11.34 -3.87 -12.70
C GLN A 83 12.43 -4.96 -12.73
N ARG A 84 12.29 -5.98 -11.88
CA ARG A 84 13.21 -7.14 -11.78
C ARG A 84 12.44 -8.42 -12.08
N LYS A 85 12.86 -9.17 -13.12
CA LYS A 85 12.13 -10.37 -13.57
C LYS A 85 12.10 -11.52 -12.57
N ASP A 86 13.11 -11.64 -11.70
CA ASP A 86 13.33 -12.81 -10.83
C ASP A 86 13.57 -12.46 -9.37
N LEU A 87 13.21 -11.25 -8.92
CA LEU A 87 13.42 -10.83 -7.53
C LEU A 87 12.54 -11.64 -6.57
N ALA A 88 11.26 -11.71 -6.86
CA ALA A 88 10.33 -12.59 -6.18
C ALA A 88 10.17 -13.87 -6.99
N LYS A 89 10.74 -14.98 -6.49
CA LYS A 89 10.62 -16.28 -7.16
C LYS A 89 9.17 -16.77 -7.07
N CYS A 90 8.56 -17.02 -8.24
CA CYS A 90 7.28 -17.72 -8.30
C CYS A 90 7.49 -19.17 -7.84
N SER A 91 7.08 -19.53 -6.63
CA SER A 91 7.07 -20.92 -6.23
C SER A 91 6.02 -21.65 -7.08
N LYS A 92 6.43 -22.70 -7.79
CA LYS A 92 5.51 -23.54 -8.58
C LYS A 92 4.56 -24.36 -7.69
N ILE A 93 4.76 -24.35 -6.38
CA ILE A 93 3.94 -25.08 -5.41
C ILE A 93 3.39 -24.05 -4.41
N PRO A 94 2.15 -23.57 -4.59
CA PRO A 94 1.61 -22.42 -3.87
C PRO A 94 1.44 -22.60 -2.35
N TRP A 95 1.33 -23.82 -1.85
CA TRP A 95 0.92 -24.10 -0.45
C TRP A 95 2.02 -24.50 0.52
N LYS A 96 3.29 -24.56 0.07
CA LYS A 96 4.36 -25.07 0.95
C LYS A 96 5.02 -24.04 1.88
N THR A 97 4.89 -22.74 1.63
CA THR A 97 5.72 -21.78 2.36
C THR A 97 4.89 -20.61 2.92
N LYS A 98 4.61 -20.67 4.21
CA LYS A 98 4.02 -19.58 5.01
C LYS A 98 5.15 -18.65 5.50
N LEU A 99 5.96 -18.12 4.56
CA LEU A 99 7.12 -17.30 4.90
C LEU A 99 6.86 -15.83 4.55
N PHE A 100 7.35 -14.94 5.40
CA PHE A 100 7.49 -13.54 5.10
C PHE A 100 8.78 -13.33 4.32
N ASN A 101 8.70 -12.69 3.16
CA ASN A 101 9.87 -12.40 2.35
C ASN A 101 10.19 -10.91 2.41
N PHE A 102 11.41 -10.57 2.77
CA PHE A 102 11.88 -9.21 2.92
C PHE A 102 12.76 -8.79 1.73
N PHE A 103 12.43 -7.65 1.13
CA PHE A 103 13.16 -7.07 0.01
C PHE A 103 13.52 -5.63 0.34
N VAL A 104 14.79 -5.26 0.24
CA VAL A 104 15.24 -3.86 0.39
C VAL A 104 15.25 -3.18 -0.97
N ILE A 105 14.63 -2.01 -1.05
CA ILE A 105 14.50 -1.20 -2.24
C ILE A 105 15.29 0.09 -2.04
N ASN A 106 16.21 0.38 -2.98
CA ASN A 106 17.07 1.56 -2.99
C ASN A 106 17.88 1.77 -1.69
N ASN A 107 18.05 0.76 -0.86
CA ASN A 107 18.59 0.82 0.50
C ASN A 107 17.83 1.80 1.43
N LEU A 108 16.59 2.15 1.11
CA LEU A 108 15.80 3.16 1.81
C LEU A 108 14.48 2.61 2.37
N ARG A 109 13.96 1.54 1.81
CA ARG A 109 12.63 0.98 2.13
C ARG A 109 12.64 -0.53 2.08
N VAL A 110 11.70 -1.14 2.77
CA VAL A 110 11.51 -2.59 2.76
C VAL A 110 10.13 -2.94 2.20
N ILE A 111 10.10 -3.78 1.21
CA ILE A 111 8.86 -4.48 0.80
C ILE A 111 8.83 -5.80 1.54
N VAL A 112 7.71 -6.06 2.22
CA VAL A 112 7.45 -7.32 2.92
C VAL A 112 6.35 -8.07 2.21
N ASP A 113 6.70 -9.21 1.64
CA ASP A 113 5.77 -10.12 1.01
C ASP A 113 5.19 -11.05 2.06
N LEU A 114 3.94 -10.81 2.46
CA LEU A 114 3.24 -11.61 3.46
C LEU A 114 2.65 -12.89 2.84
N PRO A 115 2.48 -13.97 3.61
CA PRO A 115 1.84 -15.18 3.12
C PRO A 115 0.37 -14.91 2.79
N TRP A 116 -0.12 -15.61 1.79
CA TRP A 116 -1.48 -15.47 1.28
C TRP A 116 -2.56 -16.03 2.22
N TYR A 117 -3.78 -15.54 2.09
CA TYR A 117 -4.96 -15.98 2.84
C TYR A 117 -5.95 -16.75 1.94
N GLY A 118 -6.72 -17.67 2.51
CA GLY A 118 -7.98 -18.15 1.90
C GLY A 118 -7.94 -19.41 1.05
N TYR A 119 -7.09 -20.38 1.28
CA TYR A 119 -7.07 -21.63 0.50
C TYR A 119 -7.36 -22.91 1.32
N ALA A 120 -7.99 -22.92 2.45
CA ALA A 120 -8.27 -24.20 3.09
C ALA A 120 -9.74 -24.49 3.23
N LYS A 121 -10.06 -25.78 3.09
CA LYS A 121 -11.35 -26.35 3.50
C LYS A 121 -11.62 -26.16 5.01
N SER A 122 -10.64 -25.69 5.79
CA SER A 122 -10.74 -25.34 7.21
C SER A 122 -10.28 -23.90 7.46
N TRP A 123 -11.05 -22.94 6.96
CA TRP A 123 -10.85 -21.51 7.17
C TRP A 123 -10.58 -21.13 8.64
N GLU A 124 -11.25 -21.75 9.60
CA GLU A 124 -11.10 -21.42 11.02
C GLU A 124 -9.71 -21.69 11.59
N LYS A 125 -9.08 -22.84 11.26
CA LYS A 125 -7.72 -23.16 11.72
C LYS A 125 -6.66 -22.28 11.07
N GLU A 126 -6.82 -21.96 9.79
CA GLU A 126 -5.88 -21.10 9.08
C GLU A 126 -6.05 -19.64 9.45
N ARG A 127 -7.28 -19.20 9.71
CA ARG A 127 -7.58 -17.87 10.25
C ARG A 127 -6.88 -17.65 11.59
N LYS A 128 -6.91 -18.61 12.50
CA LYS A 128 -6.25 -18.51 13.81
C LYS A 128 -4.73 -18.36 13.66
N TRP A 129 -4.10 -19.21 12.85
CA TRP A 129 -2.65 -19.10 12.62
C TRP A 129 -2.28 -17.78 11.93
N TRP A 130 -3.09 -17.36 10.98
CA TRP A 130 -2.87 -16.10 10.29
C TRP A 130 -3.03 -14.91 11.24
N LEU A 131 -4.06 -14.91 12.08
CA LEU A 131 -4.28 -13.88 13.10
C LEU A 131 -3.09 -13.81 14.07
N ASP A 132 -2.67 -14.94 14.62
CA ASP A 132 -1.61 -14.97 15.63
C ASP A 132 -0.29 -14.40 15.07
N PHE A 133 0.11 -14.81 13.87
CA PHE A 133 1.41 -14.46 13.31
C PHE A 133 1.41 -13.13 12.53
N THR A 134 0.42 -12.94 11.66
CA THR A 134 0.37 -11.72 10.83
C THR A 134 -0.13 -10.53 11.62
N GLN A 135 -1.09 -10.72 12.52
CA GLN A 135 -1.57 -9.69 13.42
C GLN A 135 -0.44 -9.20 14.33
N GLU A 136 0.32 -10.13 14.94
CA GLU A 136 1.49 -9.75 15.74
C GLU A 136 2.49 -8.93 14.90
N PHE A 137 2.79 -9.34 13.66
CA PHE A 137 3.65 -8.56 12.77
C PHE A 137 3.08 -7.17 12.48
N LEU A 138 1.82 -7.10 12.08
CA LEU A 138 1.19 -5.84 11.66
C LEU A 138 0.99 -4.87 12.83
N SER A 139 0.72 -5.37 14.05
CA SER A 139 0.46 -4.54 15.23
C SER A 139 1.73 -4.14 16.02
N THR A 140 2.81 -4.93 15.95
CA THR A 140 4.01 -4.69 16.75
C THR A 140 5.16 -4.05 15.97
N ARG A 141 5.08 -4.00 14.65
CA ARG A 141 6.16 -3.55 13.78
C ARG A 141 6.17 -2.02 13.62
N ASN A 142 6.94 -1.31 14.44
CA ASN A 142 7.02 0.16 14.42
C ASN A 142 7.53 0.75 13.09
N THR A 143 8.24 -0.03 12.29
CA THR A 143 8.73 0.37 10.96
C THR A 143 7.69 0.20 9.87
N LEU A 144 6.59 -0.52 10.12
CA LEU A 144 5.51 -0.71 9.16
C LEU A 144 4.74 0.60 8.96
N LYS A 145 4.65 1.05 7.70
CA LYS A 145 3.98 2.29 7.31
C LYS A 145 2.62 2.05 6.68
N ASN A 146 2.46 0.98 5.93
CA ASN A 146 1.19 0.63 5.31
C ASN A 146 1.15 -0.83 4.90
N THR A 147 -0.05 -1.40 4.86
CA THR A 147 -0.32 -2.74 4.36
C THR A 147 -1.15 -2.65 3.08
N PHE A 148 -0.61 -3.12 1.96
CA PHE A 148 -1.33 -3.19 0.69
C PHE A 148 -2.08 -4.51 0.58
N LEU A 149 -3.40 -4.46 0.61
CA LEU A 149 -4.28 -5.60 0.42
C LEU A 149 -4.64 -5.75 -1.06
N LEU A 150 -4.16 -6.81 -1.70
CA LEU A 150 -4.40 -7.07 -3.12
C LEU A 150 -5.69 -7.87 -3.30
N ILE A 151 -6.60 -7.31 -4.10
CA ILE A 151 -7.91 -7.89 -4.41
C ILE A 151 -8.03 -8.09 -5.93
N ASP A 152 -8.68 -9.17 -6.35
CA ASP A 152 -9.00 -9.41 -7.75
C ASP A 152 -10.17 -8.52 -8.18
N GLY A 153 -9.87 -7.42 -8.86
CA GLY A 153 -10.88 -6.45 -9.34
C GLY A 153 -11.66 -6.91 -10.58
N SER A 154 -11.25 -8.02 -11.21
CA SER A 154 -11.94 -8.57 -12.37
C SER A 154 -13.21 -9.34 -12.04
N ILE A 155 -13.43 -9.67 -10.77
CA ILE A 155 -14.57 -10.44 -10.27
C ILE A 155 -15.33 -9.65 -9.19
N PRO A 156 -16.59 -10.00 -8.91
CA PRO A 156 -17.32 -9.41 -7.79
C PRO A 156 -16.60 -9.60 -6.45
N PRO A 157 -16.86 -8.73 -5.44
CA PRO A 157 -16.26 -8.83 -4.13
C PRO A 157 -16.48 -10.21 -3.52
N GLN A 158 -15.40 -10.80 -3.03
CA GLN A 158 -15.45 -12.10 -2.39
C GLN A 158 -15.63 -11.94 -0.88
N LYS A 159 -16.46 -12.77 -0.27
CA LYS A 159 -16.74 -12.73 1.18
C LYS A 159 -15.45 -12.74 2.01
N ILE A 160 -14.47 -13.53 1.62
CA ILE A 160 -13.19 -13.65 2.32
C ILE A 160 -12.36 -12.35 2.27
N ASP A 161 -12.42 -11.59 1.16
CA ASP A 161 -11.72 -10.32 1.03
C ASP A 161 -12.38 -9.27 1.95
N VAL A 162 -13.73 -9.27 2.02
CA VAL A 162 -14.49 -8.38 2.92
C VAL A 162 -14.23 -8.71 4.40
N GLU A 163 -14.19 -10.00 4.76
CA GLU A 163 -13.86 -10.46 6.11
C GLU A 163 -12.45 -10.03 6.53
N MET A 164 -11.49 -10.08 5.59
CA MET A 164 -10.13 -9.64 5.84
C MET A 164 -10.04 -8.13 6.08
N ILE A 165 -10.72 -7.34 5.25
CA ILE A 165 -10.79 -5.89 5.44
C ILE A 165 -11.44 -5.56 6.78
N LYS A 166 -12.51 -6.27 7.15
CA LYS A 166 -13.16 -6.11 8.44
C LYS A 166 -12.18 -6.36 9.59
N CYS A 167 -11.38 -7.42 9.53
CA CYS A 167 -10.33 -7.67 10.53
C CYS A 167 -9.32 -6.51 10.60
N PHE A 168 -8.88 -5.94 9.47
CA PHE A 168 -7.95 -4.81 9.47
C PHE A 168 -8.57 -3.57 10.13
N VAL A 169 -9.86 -3.30 9.88
CA VAL A 169 -10.57 -2.19 10.51
C VAL A 169 -10.72 -2.42 12.02
N GLU A 170 -11.09 -3.63 12.45
CA GLU A 170 -11.26 -3.99 13.87
C GLU A 170 -9.95 -3.92 14.66
N GLU A 171 -8.83 -4.27 14.03
CA GLU A 171 -7.50 -4.28 14.64
C GLU A 171 -6.69 -2.97 14.43
N TRP A 172 -7.32 -1.94 13.87
CA TRP A 172 -6.69 -0.63 13.63
C TRP A 172 -5.42 -0.70 12.79
N ILE A 173 -5.37 -1.62 11.84
CA ILE A 173 -4.24 -1.79 10.93
C ILE A 173 -4.38 -0.80 9.77
N ASP A 174 -3.34 0.02 9.53
CA ASP A 174 -3.28 0.90 8.37
C ASP A 174 -3.15 0.11 7.08
N PHE A 175 -4.08 0.31 6.14
CA PHE A 175 -4.06 -0.41 4.87
C PHE A 175 -4.55 0.43 3.69
N SER A 176 -4.16 -0.03 2.51
CA SER A 176 -4.62 0.46 1.22
C SER A 176 -5.03 -0.72 0.35
N ILE A 177 -6.04 -0.55 -0.49
CA ILE A 177 -6.55 -1.62 -1.36
C ILE A 177 -5.94 -1.50 -2.74
N VAL A 178 -5.45 -2.62 -3.28
CA VAL A 178 -4.92 -2.70 -4.64
C VAL A 178 -5.77 -3.64 -5.46
N PHE A 179 -6.62 -3.09 -6.34
CA PHE A 179 -7.40 -3.87 -7.28
C PHE A 179 -6.53 -4.34 -8.44
N THR A 180 -6.39 -5.64 -8.60
CA THR A 180 -5.54 -6.27 -9.61
C THR A 180 -6.36 -6.89 -10.76
N LYS A 181 -5.70 -7.29 -11.83
CA LYS A 181 -6.28 -8.01 -12.98
C LYS A 181 -7.37 -7.24 -13.72
N LEU A 182 -7.35 -5.94 -13.70
CA LEU A 182 -8.35 -5.11 -14.38
C LEU A 182 -8.33 -5.26 -15.91
N ASP A 183 -7.24 -5.75 -16.46
CA ASP A 183 -7.09 -6.16 -17.87
C ASP A 183 -7.95 -7.36 -18.26
N LYS A 184 -8.48 -8.13 -17.28
CA LYS A 184 -9.29 -9.32 -17.51
C LYS A 184 -10.80 -9.07 -17.54
N CYS A 185 -11.24 -7.84 -17.34
CA CYS A 185 -12.64 -7.47 -17.40
C CYS A 185 -12.86 -6.21 -18.27
N ASN A 186 -14.02 -6.10 -18.87
CA ASN A 186 -14.41 -4.91 -19.61
C ASN A 186 -14.80 -3.77 -18.65
N GLN A 187 -14.91 -2.55 -19.19
CA GLN A 187 -15.23 -1.33 -18.42
C GLN A 187 -16.55 -1.43 -17.63
N LYS A 188 -17.57 -2.07 -18.21
CA LYS A 188 -18.88 -2.23 -17.59
C LYS A 188 -18.82 -3.13 -16.37
N ASP A 189 -18.13 -4.28 -16.49
CA ASP A 189 -17.95 -5.22 -15.39
C ASP A 189 -17.06 -4.64 -14.29
N ARG A 190 -16.00 -3.91 -14.65
CA ARG A 190 -15.16 -3.18 -13.71
C ARG A 190 -15.99 -2.20 -12.86
N SER A 191 -16.79 -1.35 -13.51
CA SER A 191 -17.64 -0.36 -12.81
C SER A 191 -18.67 -1.05 -11.91
N LYS A 192 -19.26 -2.16 -12.37
CA LYS A 192 -20.20 -2.97 -11.58
C LYS A 192 -19.51 -3.57 -10.35
N ASN A 193 -18.37 -4.21 -10.53
CA ASN A 193 -17.63 -4.85 -9.43
C ASN A 193 -17.19 -3.82 -8.38
N GLN A 194 -16.71 -2.66 -8.81
CA GLN A 194 -16.33 -1.57 -7.93
C GLN A 194 -17.53 -1.02 -7.13
N LYS A 195 -18.67 -0.86 -7.77
CA LYS A 195 -19.92 -0.45 -7.08
C LYS A 195 -20.30 -1.46 -5.99
N LEU A 196 -20.35 -2.75 -6.33
CA LEU A 196 -20.63 -3.82 -5.38
C LEU A 196 -19.62 -3.82 -4.22
N PHE A 197 -18.35 -3.64 -4.52
CA PHE A 197 -17.30 -3.56 -3.49
C PHE A 197 -17.54 -2.38 -2.54
N ASN A 198 -17.83 -1.20 -3.05
CA ASN A 198 -18.12 -0.02 -2.23
C ASN A 198 -19.39 -0.22 -1.37
N GLU A 199 -20.38 -0.96 -1.85
CA GLU A 199 -21.57 -1.32 -1.07
C GLU A 199 -21.21 -2.25 0.10
N GLU A 200 -20.33 -3.23 -0.11
CA GLU A 200 -19.81 -4.08 0.97
C GLU A 200 -18.99 -3.29 2.01
N MET A 201 -18.15 -2.35 1.55
CA MET A 201 -17.35 -1.51 2.45
C MET A 201 -18.23 -0.63 3.34
N LYS A 202 -19.32 -0.08 2.81
CA LYS A 202 -20.30 0.69 3.60
C LYS A 202 -20.95 -0.13 4.71
N LYS A 203 -21.19 -1.43 4.49
CA LYS A 203 -21.77 -2.32 5.51
C LYS A 203 -20.87 -2.50 6.72
N ILE A 204 -19.56 -2.35 6.55
CA ILE A 204 -18.55 -2.41 7.62
C ILE A 204 -18.07 -1.04 8.08
N TRP A 205 -18.86 0.01 7.77
CA TRP A 205 -18.59 1.42 8.14
C TRP A 205 -17.29 2.00 7.57
N LEU A 206 -16.71 1.38 6.54
CA LEU A 206 -15.54 1.88 5.83
C LEU A 206 -15.97 2.78 4.66
N ASN A 207 -16.07 4.08 4.90
CA ASN A 207 -16.55 5.04 3.91
C ASN A 207 -15.44 5.66 3.05
N SER A 208 -14.19 5.59 3.51
CA SER A 208 -13.03 6.13 2.81
C SER A 208 -11.82 5.23 3.02
N TYR A 209 -11.07 4.96 1.96
CA TYR A 209 -9.84 4.19 1.98
C TYR A 209 -8.99 4.50 0.75
N ASN A 210 -7.67 4.38 0.87
CA ASN A 210 -6.78 4.50 -0.27
C ASN A 210 -6.93 3.28 -1.18
N ASN A 211 -7.04 3.52 -2.48
CA ASN A 211 -7.14 2.43 -3.44
C ASN A 211 -6.34 2.69 -4.72
N PHE A 212 -5.83 1.63 -5.31
CA PHE A 212 -5.03 1.62 -6.53
C PHE A 212 -5.60 0.60 -7.51
N PHE A 213 -5.55 0.92 -8.80
CA PHE A 213 -6.09 0.09 -9.86
C PHE A 213 -4.95 -0.41 -10.75
N VAL A 214 -4.64 -1.69 -10.66
CA VAL A 214 -3.48 -2.32 -11.28
C VAL A 214 -3.91 -3.22 -12.43
N ASP A 215 -3.31 -3.01 -13.59
CA ASP A 215 -3.41 -3.90 -14.74
C ASP A 215 -2.02 -4.23 -15.31
N ASN A 216 -1.95 -5.19 -16.24
CA ASN A 216 -0.67 -5.58 -16.85
C ASN A 216 -0.31 -4.76 -18.08
N ILE A 217 -1.19 -3.91 -18.55
CA ILE A 217 -1.07 -3.23 -19.84
C ILE A 217 -0.55 -1.81 -19.63
N HIS A 218 -1.05 -1.13 -18.60
CA HIS A 218 -0.78 0.28 -18.35
C HIS A 218 0.09 0.47 -17.11
N TRP A 219 1.29 0.98 -17.28
CA TRP A 219 2.26 1.17 -16.20
C TRP A 219 2.00 2.38 -15.30
N LYS A 220 1.03 3.22 -15.60
CA LYS A 220 0.70 4.43 -14.84
C LYS A 220 0.41 4.14 -13.35
N TRP A 221 -0.27 3.05 -13.05
CA TRP A 221 -0.55 2.62 -11.69
C TRP A 221 0.72 2.39 -10.85
N ARG A 222 1.80 1.98 -11.49
CA ARG A 222 3.07 1.74 -10.82
C ARG A 222 3.64 3.04 -10.25
N ASP A 223 3.61 4.09 -11.03
CA ASP A 223 4.12 5.40 -10.62
C ASP A 223 3.22 6.00 -9.53
N GLU A 224 1.91 5.82 -9.60
CA GLU A 224 0.95 6.22 -8.56
C GLU A 224 1.23 5.49 -7.24
N LEU A 225 1.43 4.16 -7.27
CA LEU A 225 1.72 3.36 -6.09
C LEU A 225 3.09 3.69 -5.49
N LEU A 226 4.11 3.88 -6.34
CA LEU A 226 5.45 4.25 -5.89
C LEU A 226 5.50 5.66 -5.31
N SER A 227 4.79 6.63 -5.90
CA SER A 227 4.64 7.98 -5.35
C SER A 227 3.93 7.96 -3.99
N PHE A 228 2.88 7.14 -3.84
CA PHE A 228 2.23 6.96 -2.55
C PHE A 228 3.16 6.39 -1.49
N ILE A 229 3.95 5.37 -1.83
CA ILE A 229 4.98 4.80 -0.94
C ILE A 229 6.05 5.85 -0.58
N GLU A 230 6.41 6.71 -1.52
CA GLU A 230 7.40 7.77 -1.32
C GLU A 230 6.91 8.83 -0.34
N ASN A 231 5.65 9.22 -0.43
CA ASN A 231 5.04 10.26 0.40
C ASN A 231 4.69 9.80 1.83
N MET A 232 4.85 8.52 2.15
CA MET A 232 4.61 7.95 3.49
C MET A 232 5.85 7.94 4.41
N LEU A 233 6.91 8.66 4.05
CA LEU A 233 8.18 8.69 4.79
C LEU A 233 8.22 9.79 5.87
#